data_70d511301e3125c5c8b41c9160c62ec7
#
_entry.id   70d511301e3125c5c8b41c9160c62ec7
#
_cell.length_a   1.000
_cell.length_b   1.000
_cell.length_c   1.000
_cell.angle_alpha   90.00
_cell.angle_beta   90.00
_cell.angle_gamma   90.00
#
_symmetry.space_group_name_H-M   'P 1'
#
loop_
_entity.id
_entity.type
_entity.pdbx_description
1 polymer ?
#
loop_
_entity_poly.entity_id
_entity_poly.type
_entity_poly.pdbx_seq_one_letter_code
_entity_poly.pdbx_strand_id
1 'polypeptide(L)'
;MKARDVYFKTMKFVWLKLALGAAVILFSIILLAICLGLGSLGQGGGMVIGFWIWLIMVAAVSGIVNHYVGYMIKAGHVAMVTTAVTTGQVPDNQFEVAKNMVKERFATANVYFVVDRLVSGAVSQLQKGLQKLDNLLGGIPGVSAILSFAQMFVQIALGYVDECCLGYTFLHKDQSACKSAADGVVIYFQNWKKLLKDAAITTLIVMGITLVTWALPFFIFLGIL
;
A
#
# COMPACT_ATOMS: atom_id res chain seq x y z
N MET A 1 12.19 21.82 7.39
CA MET A 1 12.27 21.41 5.98
C MET A 1 10.89 21.51 5.34
N LYS A 2 10.76 21.89 4.03
CA LYS A 2 9.46 21.88 3.35
C LYS A 2 9.06 20.44 3.01
N ALA A 3 7.78 20.11 3.06
CA ALA A 3 7.29 18.75 2.77
C ALA A 3 7.76 18.22 1.42
N ARG A 4 7.80 19.08 0.39
CA ARG A 4 8.32 18.73 -0.94
C ARG A 4 9.79 18.28 -0.91
N ASP A 5 10.62 18.96 -0.13
CA ASP A 5 12.06 18.65 -0.06
C ASP A 5 12.30 17.31 0.68
N VAL A 6 11.49 17.03 1.69
CA VAL A 6 11.50 15.71 2.38
C VAL A 6 11.13 14.62 1.39
N TYR A 7 10.05 14.80 0.62
CA TYR A 7 9.60 13.84 -0.37
C TYR A 7 10.69 13.51 -1.40
N PHE A 8 11.31 14.52 -2.02
CA PHE A 8 12.36 14.29 -3.01
C PHE A 8 13.62 13.63 -2.42
N LYS A 9 14.00 14.01 -1.21
CA LYS A 9 15.16 13.39 -0.55
C LYS A 9 14.93 11.93 -0.14
N THR A 10 13.69 11.55 0.17
CA THR A 10 13.31 10.17 0.53
C THR A 10 12.79 9.35 -0.65
N MET A 11 12.80 9.88 -1.87
CA MET A 11 12.28 9.24 -3.08
C MET A 11 12.95 7.89 -3.41
N LYS A 12 14.16 7.64 -2.88
CA LYS A 12 14.85 6.35 -3.00
C LYS A 12 13.97 5.17 -2.54
N PHE A 13 13.13 5.35 -1.53
CA PHE A 13 12.19 4.31 -1.07
C PHE A 13 11.03 4.08 -2.04
N VAL A 14 10.58 5.13 -2.73
CA VAL A 14 9.56 5.01 -3.78
C VAL A 14 10.12 4.18 -4.94
N TRP A 15 11.34 4.49 -5.39
CA TRP A 15 12.02 3.70 -6.42
C TRP A 15 12.25 2.25 -6.01
N LEU A 16 12.61 2.01 -4.75
CA LEU A 16 12.76 0.66 -4.21
C LEU A 16 11.45 -0.12 -4.24
N LYS A 17 10.33 0.54 -3.92
CA LYS A 17 9.00 -0.07 -3.99
C LYS A 17 8.59 -0.38 -5.44
N LEU A 18 8.87 0.52 -6.38
CA LEU A 18 8.65 0.28 -7.82
C LEU A 18 9.50 -0.86 -8.34
N ALA A 19 10.78 -0.92 -7.97
CA ALA A 19 11.68 -2.00 -8.34
C ALA A 19 11.20 -3.36 -7.79
N LEU A 20 10.70 -3.39 -6.55
CA LEU A 20 10.09 -4.59 -5.98
C LEU A 20 8.88 -5.04 -6.78
N GLY A 21 8.00 -4.12 -7.16
CA GLY A 21 6.83 -4.43 -8.01
C GLY A 21 7.25 -4.97 -9.38
N ALA A 22 8.23 -4.35 -10.03
CA ALA A 22 8.78 -4.80 -11.30
C ALA A 22 9.40 -6.21 -11.19
N ALA A 23 10.15 -6.48 -10.11
CA ALA A 23 10.72 -7.80 -9.85
C ALA A 23 9.65 -8.89 -9.68
N VAL A 24 8.56 -8.59 -8.98
CA VAL A 24 7.42 -9.52 -8.82
C VAL A 24 6.75 -9.78 -10.17
N ILE A 25 6.57 -8.78 -11.02
CA ILE A 25 6.01 -8.94 -12.37
C ILE A 25 6.92 -9.82 -13.23
N LEU A 26 8.22 -9.54 -13.29
CA LEU A 26 9.18 -10.34 -14.04
C LEU A 26 9.21 -11.79 -13.56
N PHE A 27 9.23 -12.00 -12.24
CA PHE A 27 9.11 -13.34 -11.66
C PHE A 27 7.84 -14.05 -12.11
N SER A 28 6.70 -13.35 -12.08
CA SER A 28 5.41 -13.89 -12.53
C SER A 28 5.43 -14.33 -14.00
N ILE A 29 6.03 -13.53 -14.89
CA ILE A 29 6.14 -13.84 -16.32
C ILE A 29 7.02 -15.06 -16.54
N ILE A 30 8.18 -15.13 -15.89
CA ILE A 30 9.09 -16.29 -15.98
C ILE A 30 8.40 -17.55 -15.47
N LEU A 31 7.75 -17.47 -14.33
CA LEU A 31 7.02 -18.59 -13.73
C LEU A 31 5.87 -19.06 -14.63
N LEU A 32 5.15 -18.14 -15.29
CA LEU A 32 4.11 -18.48 -16.27
C LEU A 32 4.69 -19.28 -17.43
N ALA A 33 5.79 -18.81 -18.01
CA ALA A 33 6.45 -19.50 -19.12
C ALA A 33 6.90 -20.92 -18.72
N ILE A 34 7.44 -21.09 -17.50
CA ILE A 34 7.83 -22.41 -16.98
C ILE A 34 6.59 -23.30 -16.78
N CYS A 35 5.54 -22.82 -16.11
CA CYS A 35 4.34 -23.61 -15.83
C CYS A 35 3.60 -24.03 -17.10
N LEU A 36 3.49 -23.15 -18.08
CA LEU A 36 2.88 -23.47 -19.39
C LEU A 36 3.77 -24.38 -20.22
N GLY A 37 5.09 -24.17 -20.21
CA GLY A 37 6.06 -25.01 -20.90
C GLY A 37 6.05 -26.44 -20.38
N LEU A 38 6.09 -26.64 -19.07
CA LEU A 38 5.96 -27.96 -18.45
C LEU A 38 4.57 -28.57 -18.68
N GLY A 39 3.52 -27.73 -18.60
CA GLY A 39 2.15 -28.16 -18.88
C GLY A 39 1.94 -28.64 -20.31
N SER A 40 2.67 -28.11 -21.29
CA SER A 40 2.59 -28.50 -22.69
C SER A 40 3.15 -29.91 -22.96
N LEU A 41 4.02 -30.41 -22.08
CA LEU A 41 4.55 -31.78 -22.14
C LEU A 41 3.53 -32.82 -21.68
N GLY A 42 2.48 -32.40 -20.94
CA GLY A 42 1.38 -33.26 -20.48
C GLY A 42 0.29 -33.40 -21.54
N GLN A 43 -0.15 -34.64 -21.81
CA GLN A 43 -1.28 -34.88 -22.72
C GLN A 43 -2.58 -34.34 -22.11
N GLY A 44 -3.42 -33.70 -22.90
CA GLY A 44 -4.81 -33.36 -22.61
C GLY A 44 -5.05 -32.50 -21.33
N GLY A 45 -4.87 -31.21 -21.33
CA GLY A 45 -5.20 -30.32 -20.20
C GLY A 45 -4.02 -29.92 -19.31
N GLY A 46 -2.80 -30.40 -19.57
CA GLY A 46 -1.62 -30.05 -18.79
C GLY A 46 -1.35 -28.54 -18.72
N MET A 47 -1.62 -27.78 -19.80
CA MET A 47 -1.49 -26.32 -19.80
C MET A 47 -2.49 -25.65 -18.84
N VAL A 48 -3.72 -26.16 -18.73
CA VAL A 48 -4.74 -25.64 -17.82
C VAL A 48 -4.28 -25.85 -16.37
N ILE A 49 -3.76 -27.03 -16.07
CA ILE A 49 -3.18 -27.32 -14.73
C ILE A 49 -1.99 -26.41 -14.47
N GLY A 50 -1.08 -26.23 -15.42
CA GLY A 50 0.07 -25.31 -15.32
C GLY A 50 -0.35 -23.87 -15.05
N PHE A 51 -1.41 -23.39 -15.71
CA PHE A 51 -1.96 -22.06 -15.47
C PHE A 51 -2.50 -21.89 -14.03
N TRP A 52 -3.24 -22.87 -13.50
CA TRP A 52 -3.74 -22.83 -12.13
C TRP A 52 -2.61 -22.89 -11.09
N ILE A 53 -1.59 -23.71 -11.31
CA ILE A 53 -0.40 -23.76 -10.45
C ILE A 53 0.30 -22.41 -10.43
N TRP A 54 0.52 -21.80 -11.60
CA TRP A 54 1.08 -20.45 -11.70
C TRP A 54 0.26 -19.44 -10.92
N LEU A 55 -1.07 -19.41 -11.06
CA LEU A 55 -1.95 -18.46 -10.39
C LEU A 55 -1.81 -18.56 -8.87
N ILE A 56 -1.83 -19.79 -8.32
CA ILE A 56 -1.69 -20.02 -6.88
C ILE A 56 -0.29 -19.59 -6.40
N MET A 57 0.77 -19.96 -7.11
CA MET A 57 2.14 -19.61 -6.73
C MET A 57 2.37 -18.09 -6.76
N VAL A 58 1.92 -17.42 -7.82
CA VAL A 58 2.05 -15.95 -7.93
C VAL A 58 1.25 -15.26 -6.83
N ALA A 59 0.03 -15.72 -6.53
CA ALA A 59 -0.77 -15.15 -5.46
C ALA A 59 -0.08 -15.30 -4.09
N ALA A 60 0.47 -16.49 -3.80
CA ALA A 60 1.17 -16.76 -2.55
C ALA A 60 2.46 -15.94 -2.42
N VAL A 61 3.32 -15.95 -3.45
CA VAL A 61 4.59 -15.22 -3.44
C VAL A 61 4.36 -13.70 -3.40
N SER A 62 3.45 -13.18 -4.23
CA SER A 62 3.10 -11.75 -4.21
C SER A 62 2.53 -11.33 -2.87
N GLY A 63 1.69 -12.15 -2.26
CA GLY A 63 1.14 -11.90 -0.93
C GLY A 63 2.25 -11.79 0.13
N ILE A 64 3.16 -12.75 0.18
CA ILE A 64 4.28 -12.75 1.12
C ILE A 64 5.22 -11.55 0.87
N VAL A 65 5.62 -11.33 -0.38
CA VAL A 65 6.56 -10.25 -0.73
C VAL A 65 5.95 -8.88 -0.40
N ASN A 66 4.71 -8.63 -0.79
CA ASN A 66 4.06 -7.34 -0.50
C ASN A 66 3.82 -7.16 1.01
N HIS A 67 3.44 -8.23 1.71
CA HIS A 67 3.17 -8.14 3.14
C HIS A 67 4.44 -7.89 3.97
N TYR A 68 5.53 -8.62 3.70
CA TYR A 68 6.76 -8.46 4.48
C TYR A 68 7.69 -7.39 3.91
N VAL A 69 8.12 -7.53 2.65
CA VAL A 69 9.13 -6.66 2.05
C VAL A 69 8.54 -5.29 1.74
N GLY A 70 7.36 -5.24 1.17
CA GLY A 70 6.63 -3.99 0.88
C GLY A 70 6.40 -3.17 2.12
N TYR A 71 6.06 -3.84 3.23
CA TYR A 71 5.89 -3.17 4.51
C TYR A 71 7.21 -2.67 5.12
N MET A 72 8.27 -3.47 5.08
CA MET A 72 9.58 -3.04 5.57
C MET A 72 10.06 -1.78 4.83
N ILE A 73 9.82 -1.70 3.52
CA ILE A 73 10.10 -0.52 2.71
C ILE A 73 9.24 0.67 3.15
N LYS A 74 7.93 0.46 3.40
CA LYS A 74 7.01 1.48 3.91
C LYS A 74 7.48 2.00 5.27
N ALA A 75 7.74 1.11 6.22
CA ALA A 75 8.19 1.47 7.56
C ALA A 75 9.53 2.23 7.51
N GLY A 76 10.48 1.79 6.69
CA GLY A 76 11.74 2.47 6.46
C GLY A 76 11.56 3.87 5.87
N HIS A 77 10.66 4.03 4.92
CA HIS A 77 10.32 5.34 4.34
C HIS A 77 9.75 6.29 5.40
N VAL A 78 8.76 5.83 6.19
CA VAL A 78 8.18 6.62 7.27
C VAL A 78 9.23 6.98 8.32
N ALA A 79 10.14 6.06 8.68
CA ALA A 79 11.24 6.35 9.59
C ALA A 79 12.12 7.50 9.08
N MET A 80 12.45 7.51 7.77
CA MET A 80 13.25 8.58 7.17
C MET A 80 12.49 9.90 7.08
N VAL A 81 11.21 9.87 6.75
CA VAL A 81 10.34 11.07 6.78
C VAL A 81 10.28 11.64 8.20
N THR A 82 10.09 10.80 9.20
CA THR A 82 10.08 11.20 10.61
C THR A 82 11.42 11.83 11.02
N THR A 83 12.53 11.18 10.66
CA THR A 83 13.88 11.73 10.90
C THR A 83 14.06 13.10 10.23
N ALA A 84 13.66 13.23 8.96
CA ALA A 84 13.77 14.48 8.22
C ALA A 84 12.95 15.63 8.85
N VAL A 85 11.74 15.32 9.36
CA VAL A 85 10.87 16.31 10.01
C VAL A 85 11.43 16.74 11.35
N THR A 86 12.01 15.81 12.13
CA THR A 86 12.52 16.10 13.48
C THR A 86 13.90 16.73 13.48
N THR A 87 14.81 16.27 12.64
CA THR A 87 16.21 16.74 12.61
C THR A 87 16.47 17.82 11.56
N GLY A 88 15.55 18.02 10.61
CA GLY A 88 15.74 18.90 9.45
C GLY A 88 16.70 18.32 8.39
N GLN A 89 17.17 17.08 8.54
CA GLN A 89 18.13 16.45 7.65
C GLN A 89 17.73 15.01 7.32
N VAL A 90 18.18 14.53 6.16
CA VAL A 90 18.02 13.13 5.74
C VAL A 90 19.42 12.52 5.63
N PRO A 91 19.71 11.42 6.30
CA PRO A 91 21.02 10.75 6.22
C PRO A 91 21.33 10.28 4.80
N ASP A 92 22.63 10.28 4.42
CA ASP A 92 23.03 9.78 3.10
C ASP A 92 22.83 8.25 2.98
N ASN A 93 23.08 7.51 4.07
CA ASN A 93 22.89 6.07 4.19
C ASN A 93 21.49 5.68 4.65
N GLN A 94 20.46 6.25 4.01
CA GLN A 94 19.05 6.13 4.41
C GLN A 94 18.58 4.69 4.64
N PHE A 95 19.00 3.74 3.78
CA PHE A 95 18.54 2.35 3.89
C PHE A 95 19.08 1.65 5.13
N GLU A 96 20.32 1.91 5.50
CA GLU A 96 20.93 1.34 6.70
C GLU A 96 20.29 1.91 7.97
N VAL A 97 20.18 3.23 8.03
CA VAL A 97 19.52 3.92 9.15
C VAL A 97 18.08 3.48 9.30
N ALA A 98 17.31 3.45 8.21
CA ALA A 98 15.94 2.97 8.20
C ALA A 98 15.82 1.52 8.68
N LYS A 99 16.66 0.62 8.17
CA LYS A 99 16.71 -0.78 8.57
C LYS A 99 16.97 -0.94 10.07
N ASN A 100 17.92 -0.16 10.61
CA ASN A 100 18.24 -0.22 12.03
C ASN A 100 17.10 0.31 12.90
N MET A 101 16.48 1.44 12.51
CA MET A 101 15.30 1.98 13.19
C MET A 101 14.13 1.00 13.18
N VAL A 102 13.86 0.37 12.04
CA VAL A 102 12.79 -0.62 11.91
C VAL A 102 13.09 -1.84 12.77
N LYS A 103 14.32 -2.37 12.75
CA LYS A 103 14.72 -3.50 13.59
C LYS A 103 14.61 -3.18 15.08
N GLU A 104 15.06 -2.01 15.51
CA GLU A 104 15.01 -1.58 16.90
C GLU A 104 13.57 -1.55 17.43
N ARG A 105 12.62 -1.07 16.61
CA ARG A 105 11.23 -0.89 17.03
C ARG A 105 10.34 -2.11 16.81
N PHE A 106 10.63 -2.92 15.82
CA PHE A 106 9.82 -4.08 15.41
C PHE A 106 10.57 -5.40 15.55
N ALA A 107 11.62 -5.47 16.38
CA ALA A 107 12.31 -6.72 16.71
C ALA A 107 11.35 -7.79 17.28
N THR A 108 10.22 -7.36 17.86
CA THR A 108 9.06 -8.20 18.17
C THR A 108 8.01 -8.00 17.09
N ALA A 109 8.01 -8.88 16.09
CA ALA A 109 7.06 -8.86 14.96
C ALA A 109 5.59 -8.76 15.38
N ASN A 110 5.26 -9.16 16.62
CA ASN A 110 3.90 -9.16 17.17
C ASN A 110 3.28 -7.76 17.27
N VAL A 111 4.06 -6.72 17.55
CA VAL A 111 3.54 -5.35 17.71
C VAL A 111 3.01 -4.80 16.39
N TYR A 112 3.74 -5.06 15.31
CA TYR A 112 3.33 -4.66 13.98
C TYR A 112 2.02 -5.31 13.57
N PHE A 113 1.91 -6.62 13.75
CA PHE A 113 0.68 -7.36 13.42
C PHE A 113 -0.53 -6.85 14.20
N VAL A 114 -0.38 -6.38 15.44
CA VAL A 114 -1.48 -5.83 16.22
C VAL A 114 -1.98 -4.52 15.62
N VAL A 115 -1.08 -3.59 15.27
CA VAL A 115 -1.47 -2.29 14.68
C VAL A 115 -2.08 -2.49 13.28
N ASP A 116 -1.43 -3.28 12.42
CA ASP A 116 -1.94 -3.62 11.08
C ASP A 116 -3.33 -4.29 11.17
N ARG A 117 -3.52 -5.22 12.10
CA ARG A 117 -4.81 -5.88 12.32
C ARG A 117 -5.89 -4.94 12.81
N LEU A 118 -5.58 -4.00 13.71
CA LEU A 118 -6.54 -3.01 14.19
C LEU A 118 -6.96 -2.05 13.07
N VAL A 119 -6.00 -1.53 12.31
CA VAL A 119 -6.28 -0.65 11.16
C VAL A 119 -7.05 -1.42 10.09
N SER A 120 -6.56 -2.61 9.69
CA SER A 120 -7.23 -3.44 8.68
C SER A 120 -8.62 -3.89 9.11
N GLY A 121 -8.84 -4.16 10.40
CA GLY A 121 -10.14 -4.50 10.95
C GLY A 121 -11.13 -3.33 10.84
N ALA A 122 -10.71 -2.12 11.18
CA ALA A 122 -11.52 -0.91 11.04
C ALA A 122 -11.85 -0.61 9.56
N VAL A 123 -10.85 -0.72 8.67
CA VAL A 123 -11.02 -0.60 7.21
C VAL A 123 -12.06 -1.59 6.71
N SER A 124 -11.91 -2.86 7.07
CA SER A 124 -12.83 -3.93 6.63
C SER A 124 -14.28 -3.69 7.09
N GLN A 125 -14.48 -3.21 8.32
CA GLN A 125 -15.83 -2.90 8.82
C GLN A 125 -16.47 -1.73 8.07
N LEU A 126 -15.71 -0.66 7.79
CA LEU A 126 -16.19 0.47 7.01
C LEU A 126 -16.51 0.07 5.55
N GLN A 127 -15.64 -0.74 4.94
CA GLN A 127 -15.89 -1.26 3.59
C GLN A 127 -17.15 -2.13 3.53
N LYS A 128 -17.36 -3.03 4.51
CA LYS A 128 -18.58 -3.83 4.61
C LYS A 128 -19.82 -2.95 4.80
N GLY A 129 -19.71 -1.86 5.56
CA GLY A 129 -20.79 -0.88 5.71
C GLY A 129 -21.14 -0.21 4.37
N LEU A 130 -20.13 0.24 3.61
CA LEU A 130 -20.31 0.84 2.29
C LEU A 130 -20.85 -0.18 1.27
N GLN A 131 -20.40 -1.43 1.29
CA GLN A 131 -20.94 -2.49 0.44
C GLN A 131 -22.42 -2.79 0.73
N LYS A 132 -22.82 -2.78 2.01
CA LYS A 132 -24.24 -2.93 2.36
C LYS A 132 -25.08 -1.78 1.83
N LEU A 133 -24.57 -0.55 1.87
CA LEU A 133 -25.23 0.61 1.26
C LEU A 133 -25.32 0.47 -0.27
N ASP A 134 -24.27 -0.03 -0.92
CA ASP A 134 -24.28 -0.29 -2.36
C ASP A 134 -25.32 -1.34 -2.75
N ASN A 135 -25.41 -2.42 -2.00
CA ASN A 135 -26.42 -3.45 -2.21
C ASN A 135 -27.87 -2.93 -2.01
N LEU A 136 -28.07 -1.95 -1.13
CA LEU A 136 -29.38 -1.36 -0.87
C LEU A 136 -29.75 -0.28 -1.90
N LEU A 137 -28.78 0.49 -2.36
CA LEU A 137 -28.98 1.70 -3.16
C LEU A 137 -28.41 1.59 -4.59
N GLY A 138 -27.71 0.51 -4.91
CA GLY A 138 -26.98 0.32 -6.18
C GLY A 138 -27.90 0.23 -7.41
N GLY A 139 -29.22 0.05 -7.21
CA GLY A 139 -30.23 0.16 -8.29
C GLY A 139 -30.49 1.59 -8.75
N ILE A 140 -29.97 2.62 -8.04
CA ILE A 140 -30.16 4.03 -8.39
C ILE A 140 -29.01 4.47 -9.29
N PRO A 141 -29.27 4.98 -10.50
CA PRO A 141 -28.22 5.45 -11.40
C PRO A 141 -27.29 6.49 -10.73
N GLY A 142 -25.97 6.25 -10.81
CA GLY A 142 -24.94 7.15 -10.26
C GLY A 142 -24.54 6.89 -8.79
N VAL A 143 -25.35 6.17 -8.00
CA VAL A 143 -25.04 5.89 -6.59
C VAL A 143 -23.84 4.96 -6.45
N SER A 144 -23.68 3.97 -7.31
CA SER A 144 -22.53 3.06 -7.31
C SER A 144 -21.20 3.79 -7.55
N ALA A 145 -21.19 4.81 -8.40
CA ALA A 145 -19.99 5.65 -8.62
C ALA A 145 -19.61 6.45 -7.36
N ILE A 146 -20.61 7.01 -6.66
CA ILE A 146 -20.39 7.74 -5.40
C ILE A 146 -19.85 6.81 -4.32
N LEU A 147 -20.40 5.60 -4.21
CA LEU A 147 -19.97 4.61 -3.24
C LEU A 147 -18.57 4.09 -3.53
N SER A 148 -18.19 3.90 -4.80
CA SER A 148 -16.82 3.54 -5.21
C SER A 148 -15.83 4.63 -4.86
N PHE A 149 -16.20 5.90 -5.06
CA PHE A 149 -15.39 7.04 -4.61
C PHE A 149 -15.23 7.04 -3.08
N ALA A 150 -16.32 6.84 -2.33
CA ALA A 150 -16.29 6.77 -0.88
C ALA A 150 -15.40 5.61 -0.37
N GLN A 151 -15.43 4.45 -1.03
CA GLN A 151 -14.55 3.31 -0.69
C GLN A 151 -13.08 3.65 -0.90
N MET A 152 -12.72 4.25 -2.04
CA MET A 152 -11.35 4.68 -2.32
C MET A 152 -10.87 5.75 -1.32
N PHE A 153 -11.73 6.73 -1.03
CA PHE A 153 -11.44 7.77 -0.04
C PHE A 153 -11.16 7.19 1.35
N VAL A 154 -12.00 6.25 1.80
CA VAL A 154 -11.83 5.57 3.08
C VAL A 154 -10.51 4.78 3.12
N GLN A 155 -10.15 4.08 2.05
CA GLN A 155 -8.87 3.35 1.97
C GLN A 155 -7.66 4.29 2.11
N ILE A 156 -7.68 5.43 1.41
CA ILE A 156 -6.59 6.41 1.48
C ILE A 156 -6.52 7.06 2.87
N ALA A 157 -7.68 7.45 3.42
CA ALA A 157 -7.74 8.06 4.75
C ALA A 157 -7.19 7.13 5.85
N LEU A 158 -7.52 5.85 5.76
CA LEU A 158 -7.04 4.85 6.71
C LEU A 158 -5.57 4.48 6.52
N GLY A 159 -5.04 4.60 5.30
CA GLY A 159 -3.60 4.52 5.04
C GLY A 159 -2.80 5.56 5.85
N TYR A 160 -3.36 6.75 6.03
CA TYR A 160 -2.74 7.79 6.86
C TYR A 160 -2.74 7.46 8.36
N VAL A 161 -3.71 6.68 8.86
CA VAL A 161 -3.67 6.18 10.25
C VAL A 161 -2.43 5.34 10.50
N ASP A 162 -2.17 4.39 9.60
CA ASP A 162 -1.00 3.51 9.69
C ASP A 162 0.31 4.32 9.64
N GLU A 163 0.40 5.31 8.75
CA GLU A 163 1.56 6.20 8.66
C GLU A 163 1.76 7.06 9.91
N CYS A 164 0.68 7.55 10.52
CA CYS A 164 0.74 8.27 11.79
C CYS A 164 1.21 7.36 12.92
N CYS A 165 0.69 6.13 13.00
CA CYS A 165 1.11 5.14 14.00
C CYS A 165 2.60 4.80 13.86
N LEU A 166 3.07 4.55 12.64
CA LEU A 166 4.47 4.29 12.35
C LEU A 166 5.36 5.48 12.69
N GLY A 167 4.99 6.68 12.21
CA GLY A 167 5.74 7.90 12.46
C GLY A 167 5.89 8.19 13.95
N TYR A 168 4.80 8.07 14.70
CA TYR A 168 4.80 8.27 16.14
C TYR A 168 5.63 7.20 16.89
N THR A 169 5.62 5.96 16.40
CA THR A 169 6.43 4.86 16.93
C THR A 169 7.93 5.12 16.76
N PHE A 170 8.36 5.73 15.66
CA PHE A 170 9.76 6.12 15.45
C PHE A 170 10.16 7.38 16.21
N LEU A 171 9.20 8.27 16.49
CA LEU A 171 9.43 9.50 17.23
C LEU A 171 9.63 9.26 18.72
N HIS A 172 8.79 8.41 19.33
CA HIS A 172 8.76 8.13 20.77
C HIS A 172 9.41 6.78 21.09
N LYS A 173 10.75 6.80 21.18
CA LYS A 173 11.55 5.61 21.51
C LYS A 173 11.58 5.26 22.99
N ASP A 174 11.16 6.19 23.83
CA ASP A 174 11.08 6.10 25.29
C ASP A 174 9.95 5.19 25.80
N GLN A 175 9.01 4.86 24.93
CA GLN A 175 7.86 4.01 25.25
C GLN A 175 7.74 2.79 24.33
N SER A 176 6.91 1.82 24.71
CA SER A 176 6.70 0.62 23.88
C SER A 176 6.08 0.99 22.53
N ALA A 177 6.43 0.23 21.47
CA ALA A 177 5.91 0.47 20.13
C ALA A 177 4.38 0.37 20.06
N CYS A 178 3.74 -0.53 20.83
CA CYS A 178 2.29 -0.63 20.92
C CYS A 178 1.66 0.64 21.50
N LYS A 179 2.24 1.20 22.57
CA LYS A 179 1.75 2.43 23.16
C LYS A 179 1.92 3.60 22.21
N SER A 180 3.10 3.73 21.59
CA SER A 180 3.35 4.77 20.58
C SER A 180 2.38 4.68 19.39
N ALA A 181 2.07 3.47 18.92
CA ALA A 181 1.12 3.27 17.86
C ALA A 181 -0.30 3.69 18.27
N ALA A 182 -0.73 3.35 19.49
CA ALA A 182 -2.02 3.77 20.02
C ALA A 182 -2.11 5.30 20.16
N ASP A 183 -1.06 5.96 20.65
CA ASP A 183 -0.97 7.42 20.71
C ASP A 183 -1.02 8.04 19.30
N GLY A 184 -0.39 7.41 18.31
CA GLY A 184 -0.46 7.80 16.89
C GLY A 184 -1.89 7.79 16.35
N VAL A 185 -2.71 6.79 16.73
CA VAL A 185 -4.14 6.75 16.39
C VAL A 185 -4.88 7.95 17.00
N VAL A 186 -4.62 8.26 18.28
CA VAL A 186 -5.25 9.41 18.94
C VAL A 186 -4.89 10.71 18.23
N ILE A 187 -3.61 10.91 17.89
CA ILE A 187 -3.15 12.11 17.17
C ILE A 187 -3.78 12.21 15.78
N TYR A 188 -3.94 11.08 15.08
CA TYR A 188 -4.67 11.03 13.82
C TYR A 188 -6.09 11.59 13.99
N PHE A 189 -6.83 11.09 14.97
CA PHE A 189 -8.21 11.54 15.21
C PHE A 189 -8.30 12.98 15.70
N GLN A 190 -7.32 13.48 16.42
CA GLN A 190 -7.26 14.90 16.78
C GLN A 190 -7.10 15.82 15.56
N ASN A 191 -6.42 15.34 14.52
CA ASN A 191 -6.13 16.08 13.28
C ASN A 191 -6.97 15.62 12.08
N TRP A 192 -8.03 14.82 12.31
CA TRP A 192 -8.78 14.13 11.28
C TRP A 192 -9.28 15.01 10.15
N LYS A 193 -9.74 16.26 10.44
CA LYS A 193 -10.26 17.19 9.42
C LYS A 193 -9.21 17.54 8.37
N LYS A 194 -7.96 17.79 8.80
CA LYS A 194 -6.86 18.10 7.90
C LYS A 194 -6.47 16.89 7.07
N LEU A 195 -6.34 15.74 7.74
CA LEU A 195 -5.97 14.48 7.08
C LEU A 195 -7.04 14.01 6.08
N LEU A 196 -8.33 14.18 6.39
CA LEU A 196 -9.41 13.90 5.46
C LEU A 196 -9.38 14.82 4.23
N LYS A 197 -9.05 16.10 4.40
CA LYS A 197 -8.86 17.01 3.26
C LYS A 197 -7.73 16.53 2.35
N ASP A 198 -6.59 16.14 2.92
CA ASP A 198 -5.44 15.64 2.16
C ASP A 198 -5.77 14.29 1.49
N ALA A 199 -6.52 13.41 2.17
CA ALA A 199 -7.04 12.17 1.60
C ALA A 199 -7.98 12.43 0.41
N ALA A 200 -8.88 13.41 0.51
CA ALA A 200 -9.79 13.77 -0.58
C ALA A 200 -9.03 14.25 -1.81
N ILE A 201 -8.04 15.13 -1.63
CA ILE A 201 -7.19 15.62 -2.73
C ILE A 201 -6.43 14.45 -3.37
N THR A 202 -5.83 13.58 -2.56
CA THR A 202 -5.10 12.40 -3.05
C THR A 202 -6.01 11.47 -3.82
N THR A 203 -7.23 11.23 -3.33
CA THR A 203 -8.25 10.41 -4.02
C THR A 203 -8.58 10.98 -5.39
N LEU A 204 -8.81 12.29 -5.50
CA LEU A 204 -9.09 12.94 -6.78
C LEU A 204 -7.92 12.82 -7.76
N ILE A 205 -6.68 12.97 -7.30
CA ILE A 205 -5.47 12.78 -8.12
C ILE A 205 -5.38 11.34 -8.62
N VAL A 206 -5.56 10.35 -7.73
CA VAL A 206 -5.52 8.92 -8.09
C VAL A 206 -6.61 8.58 -9.09
N MET A 207 -7.84 9.08 -8.91
CA MET A 207 -8.91 8.93 -9.90
C MET A 207 -8.56 9.52 -11.25
N GLY A 208 -8.00 10.73 -11.29
CA GLY A 208 -7.56 11.38 -12.52
C GLY A 208 -6.50 10.55 -13.26
N ILE A 209 -5.49 10.05 -12.54
CA ILE A 209 -4.46 9.18 -13.10
C ILE A 209 -5.08 7.88 -13.62
N THR A 210 -5.98 7.26 -12.87
CA THR A 210 -6.65 6.02 -13.26
C THR A 210 -7.47 6.22 -14.54
N LEU A 211 -8.25 7.30 -14.62
CA LEU A 211 -9.02 7.62 -15.83
C LEU A 211 -8.11 7.80 -17.06
N VAL A 212 -7.00 8.53 -16.92
CA VAL A 212 -6.03 8.70 -18.01
C VAL A 212 -5.42 7.36 -18.41
N THR A 213 -5.05 6.52 -17.45
CA THR A 213 -4.45 5.20 -17.69
C THR A 213 -5.41 4.27 -18.44
N TRP A 214 -6.70 4.35 -18.18
CA TRP A 214 -7.73 3.56 -18.87
C TRP A 214 -8.08 4.15 -20.24
N ALA A 215 -8.15 5.49 -20.35
CA ALA A 215 -8.50 6.17 -21.59
C ALA A 215 -7.39 6.04 -22.67
N LEU A 216 -6.12 6.09 -22.28
CA LEU A 216 -4.98 6.06 -23.20
C LEU A 216 -4.96 4.82 -24.11
N PRO A 217 -5.04 3.57 -23.61
CA PRO A 217 -5.11 2.38 -24.45
C PRO A 217 -6.34 2.36 -25.37
N PHE A 218 -7.49 2.86 -24.89
CA PHE A 218 -8.71 2.94 -25.67
C PHE A 218 -8.56 3.86 -26.88
N PHE A 219 -7.99 5.05 -26.70
CA PHE A 219 -7.71 5.98 -27.80
C PHE A 219 -6.63 5.49 -28.75
N ILE A 220 -5.60 4.80 -28.25
CA ILE A 220 -4.58 4.17 -29.11
C ILE A 220 -5.22 3.08 -29.98
N PHE A 221 -6.09 2.25 -29.40
CA PHE A 221 -6.78 1.20 -30.13
C PHE A 221 -7.73 1.76 -31.22
N LEU A 222 -8.47 2.82 -30.92
CA LEU A 222 -9.33 3.52 -31.89
C LEU A 222 -8.54 4.24 -32.99
N GLY A 223 -7.32 4.68 -32.73
CA GLY A 223 -6.46 5.33 -33.71
C GLY A 223 -5.69 4.36 -34.61
N ILE A 224 -5.72 3.05 -34.32
CA ILE A 224 -5.10 1.99 -35.12
C ILE A 224 -6.15 1.32 -36.02
N LEU A 225 -7.43 1.43 -35.72
CA LEU A 225 -8.57 0.98 -36.56
C LEU A 225 -8.94 2.03 -37.62
#